data_ad89b270324d0f023d9171f6d0089166
#
_entry.id   ad89b270324d0f023d9171f6d0089166
#
_cell.length_a   1.000
_cell.length_b   1.000
_cell.length_c   1.000
_cell.angle_alpha   90.00
_cell.angle_beta   90.00
_cell.angle_gamma   90.00
#
_symmetry.space_group_name_H-M   'P 1'
#
loop_
_entity.id
_entity.type
_entity.pdbx_description
1 polymer ?
#
loop_
_entity_poly.entity_id
_entity_poly.type
_entity_poly.pdbx_seq_one_letter_code
_entity_poly.pdbx_strand_id
1 'polypeptide(L)'
;MNEGEVLGIVGETGSGKSLTAHAILGLSTLVGGKIRGSVKFEERELLSISEKEMQSIRGAQIAFIPQNPMTSLDPVYRVGDQIVEGLTQHAKISKKQAKQQVIELMGKLHIPKPDRVFQQYPHQLSGGLK
;
A
#
# COMPACT_ATOMS: atom_id res chain seq x y z
N MET A 1 -19.55 -4.80 -2.23
CA MET A 1 -18.79 -6.02 -1.95
C MET A 1 -19.07 -6.44 -0.52
N ASN A 2 -19.25 -7.72 -0.28
CA ASN A 2 -19.41 -8.29 1.05
C ASN A 2 -18.07 -8.81 1.58
N GLU A 3 -18.01 -9.09 2.88
CA GLU A 3 -16.82 -9.70 3.49
C GLU A 3 -16.52 -11.07 2.83
N GLY A 4 -15.25 -11.33 2.54
CA GLY A 4 -14.80 -12.54 1.85
C GLY A 4 -15.09 -12.60 0.35
N GLU A 5 -15.70 -11.57 -0.23
CA GLU A 5 -16.04 -11.50 -1.65
C GLU A 5 -14.86 -11.01 -2.50
N VAL A 6 -14.70 -11.59 -3.69
CA VAL A 6 -13.71 -11.15 -4.69
C VAL A 6 -14.44 -10.56 -5.89
N LEU A 7 -14.16 -9.30 -6.21
CA LEU A 7 -14.69 -8.61 -7.38
C LEU A 7 -13.62 -8.45 -8.45
N GLY A 8 -13.85 -9.02 -9.64
CA GLY A 8 -13.01 -8.82 -10.81
C GLY A 8 -13.49 -7.62 -11.65
N ILE A 9 -12.59 -6.68 -11.95
CA ILE A 9 -12.85 -5.56 -12.85
C ILE A 9 -12.09 -5.79 -14.16
N VAL A 10 -12.81 -6.01 -15.25
CA VAL A 10 -12.26 -6.30 -16.57
C VAL A 10 -12.52 -5.13 -17.53
N GLY A 11 -11.62 -4.90 -18.47
CA GLY A 11 -11.75 -3.85 -19.49
C GLY A 11 -10.42 -3.61 -20.20
N GLU A 12 -10.46 -2.90 -21.32
CA GLU A 12 -9.28 -2.56 -22.12
C GLU A 12 -8.33 -1.60 -21.40
N THR A 13 -7.10 -1.48 -21.91
CA THR A 13 -6.14 -0.47 -21.41
C THR A 13 -6.75 0.93 -21.59
N GLY A 14 -6.65 1.76 -20.55
CA GLY A 14 -7.25 3.10 -20.58
C GLY A 14 -8.73 3.18 -20.16
N SER A 15 -9.43 2.06 -19.91
CA SER A 15 -10.83 2.05 -19.49
C SER A 15 -11.09 2.58 -18.07
N GLY A 16 -10.06 2.98 -17.32
CA GLY A 16 -10.21 3.60 -16.01
C GLY A 16 -10.13 2.64 -14.80
N LYS A 17 -9.82 1.36 -14.99
CA LYS A 17 -9.73 0.37 -13.87
C LYS A 17 -8.83 0.82 -12.74
N SER A 18 -7.60 1.19 -13.05
CA SER A 18 -6.63 1.68 -12.05
C SER A 18 -7.05 3.02 -11.46
N LEU A 19 -7.66 3.89 -12.27
CA LEU A 19 -8.18 5.17 -11.80
C LEU A 19 -9.32 4.98 -10.79
N THR A 20 -10.17 3.98 -10.99
CA THR A 20 -11.23 3.61 -10.03
C THR A 20 -10.62 3.19 -8.69
N ALA A 21 -9.60 2.32 -8.69
CA ALA A 21 -8.90 1.93 -7.47
C ALA A 21 -8.24 3.13 -6.76
N HIS A 22 -7.60 4.03 -7.52
CA HIS A 22 -7.03 5.27 -6.98
C HIS A 22 -8.11 6.21 -6.42
N ALA A 23 -9.29 6.27 -7.05
CA ALA A 23 -10.40 7.09 -6.58
C ALA A 23 -10.92 6.60 -5.22
N ILE A 24 -11.07 5.28 -5.03
CA ILE A 24 -11.48 4.68 -3.75
C ILE A 24 -10.52 5.08 -2.62
N LEU A 25 -9.23 5.13 -2.89
CA LEU A 25 -8.19 5.51 -1.92
C LEU A 25 -7.99 7.03 -1.82
N GLY A 26 -8.74 7.85 -2.56
CA GLY A 26 -8.55 9.30 -2.61
C GLY A 26 -7.23 9.75 -3.23
N LEU A 27 -6.47 8.84 -3.88
CA LEU A 27 -5.15 9.18 -4.47
C LEU A 27 -5.28 10.09 -5.68
N SER A 28 -6.39 10.03 -6.41
CA SER A 28 -6.63 10.89 -7.58
C SER A 28 -6.76 12.38 -7.21
N THR A 29 -7.23 12.70 -6.00
CA THR A 29 -7.35 14.08 -5.52
C THR A 29 -5.99 14.68 -5.20
N LEU A 30 -5.02 13.88 -4.76
CA LEU A 30 -3.66 14.32 -4.46
C LEU A 30 -2.92 14.82 -5.71
N VAL A 31 -3.30 14.35 -6.89
CA VAL A 31 -2.74 14.81 -8.18
C VAL A 31 -3.65 15.78 -8.93
N GLY A 32 -4.60 16.42 -8.23
CA GLY A 32 -5.49 17.44 -8.79
C GLY A 32 -6.71 16.89 -9.53
N GLY A 33 -6.97 15.59 -9.46
CA GLY A 33 -8.17 14.97 -10.03
C GLY A 33 -9.44 15.35 -9.27
N LYS A 34 -10.55 15.52 -9.98
CA LYS A 34 -11.87 15.71 -9.36
C LYS A 34 -12.67 14.42 -9.43
N ILE A 35 -13.12 13.95 -8.29
CA ILE A 35 -13.97 12.77 -8.17
C ILE A 35 -15.39 13.24 -7.85
N ARG A 36 -16.39 12.64 -8.51
CA ARG A 36 -17.80 12.87 -8.23
C ARG A 36 -18.49 11.51 -8.04
N GLY A 37 -19.42 11.46 -7.12
CA GLY A 37 -20.17 10.23 -6.81
C GLY A 37 -20.12 9.92 -5.33
N SER A 38 -20.16 8.64 -4.99
CA SER A 38 -20.13 8.14 -3.62
C SER A 38 -19.26 6.88 -3.54
N VAL A 39 -18.38 6.81 -2.57
CA VAL A 39 -17.57 5.64 -2.25
C VAL A 39 -17.76 5.33 -0.77
N LYS A 40 -18.50 4.28 -0.48
CA LYS A 40 -18.78 3.85 0.89
C LYS A 40 -17.89 2.68 1.32
N PHE A 41 -17.31 2.81 2.48
CA PHE A 41 -16.57 1.75 3.17
C PHE A 41 -17.07 1.67 4.62
N GLU A 42 -17.67 0.55 5.00
CA GLU A 42 -18.28 0.36 6.33
C GLU A 42 -19.16 1.55 6.77
N GLU A 43 -20.15 1.90 5.95
CA GLU A 43 -21.06 3.05 6.13
C GLU A 43 -20.41 4.45 6.11
N ARG A 44 -19.09 4.55 5.92
CA ARG A 44 -18.38 5.82 5.80
C ARG A 44 -18.29 6.26 4.35
N GLU A 45 -18.66 7.51 4.06
CA GLU A 45 -18.47 8.11 2.74
C GLU A 45 -17.04 8.63 2.59
N LEU A 46 -16.20 7.87 1.86
CA LEU A 46 -14.77 8.16 1.74
C LEU A 46 -14.45 9.45 0.98
N LEU A 47 -15.32 9.90 0.07
CA LEU A 47 -15.07 11.13 -0.70
C LEU A 47 -15.25 12.41 0.11
N SER A 48 -15.87 12.34 1.29
CA SER A 48 -16.14 13.49 2.16
C SER A 48 -15.29 13.56 3.42
N ILE A 49 -14.51 12.52 3.73
CA ILE A 49 -13.64 12.53 4.91
C ILE A 49 -12.37 13.36 4.68
N SER A 50 -11.79 13.84 5.78
CA SER A 50 -10.53 14.57 5.74
C SER A 50 -9.36 13.67 5.32
N GLU A 51 -8.28 14.27 4.79
CA GLU A 51 -7.06 13.54 4.44
C GLU A 51 -6.47 12.81 5.66
N LYS A 52 -6.56 13.40 6.85
CA LYS A 52 -6.10 12.77 8.10
C LYS A 52 -6.88 11.50 8.43
N GLU A 53 -8.19 11.50 8.21
CA GLU A 53 -9.02 10.31 8.38
C GLU A 53 -8.70 9.26 7.30
N MET A 54 -8.54 9.68 6.05
CA MET A 54 -8.16 8.80 4.96
C MET A 54 -6.80 8.13 5.21
N GLN A 55 -5.81 8.85 5.76
CA GLN A 55 -4.52 8.27 6.17
C GLN A 55 -4.66 7.17 7.22
N SER A 56 -5.65 7.24 8.10
CA SER A 56 -5.91 6.17 9.08
C SER A 56 -6.57 4.93 8.47
N ILE A 57 -7.15 5.05 7.28
CA ILE A 57 -7.79 3.96 6.54
C ILE A 57 -6.80 3.29 5.59
N ARG A 58 -6.03 4.10 4.85
CA ARG A 58 -5.00 3.60 3.92
C ARG A 58 -3.95 2.78 4.66
N GLY A 59 -3.71 1.58 4.19
CA GLY A 59 -2.73 0.65 4.77
C GLY A 59 -3.23 -0.12 6.00
N ALA A 60 -4.14 0.42 6.79
CA ALA A 60 -4.70 -0.25 7.96
C ALA A 60 -5.99 -1.04 7.64
N GLN A 61 -6.87 -0.48 6.85
CA GLN A 61 -8.17 -1.06 6.51
C GLN A 61 -8.29 -1.36 5.01
N ILE A 62 -7.75 -0.50 4.16
CA ILE A 62 -7.73 -0.69 2.71
C ILE A 62 -6.27 -0.66 2.25
N ALA A 63 -5.77 -1.78 1.74
CA ALA A 63 -4.45 -1.87 1.12
C ALA A 63 -4.55 -1.79 -0.41
N PHE A 64 -3.48 -1.31 -1.04
CA PHE A 64 -3.36 -1.22 -2.48
C PHE A 64 -2.06 -1.87 -2.95
N ILE A 65 -2.16 -2.79 -3.91
CA ILE A 65 -0.99 -3.38 -4.58
C ILE A 65 -0.94 -2.79 -6.00
N PRO A 66 0.04 -1.94 -6.30
CA PRO A 66 0.15 -1.33 -7.63
C PRO A 66 0.61 -2.34 -8.67
N GLN A 67 0.23 -2.11 -9.93
CA GLN A 67 0.61 -2.96 -11.06
C GLN A 67 2.13 -2.96 -11.30
N ASN A 68 2.80 -1.83 -11.04
CA ASN A 68 4.25 -1.70 -11.23
C ASN A 68 4.96 -1.62 -9.86
N PRO A 69 5.58 -2.73 -9.39
CA PRO A 69 6.28 -2.73 -8.12
C PRO A 69 7.55 -1.87 -8.11
N MET A 70 8.10 -1.54 -9.29
CA MET A 70 9.33 -0.75 -9.41
C MET A 70 9.18 0.68 -8.89
N THR A 71 7.97 1.22 -8.91
CA THR A 71 7.66 2.58 -8.45
C THR A 71 7.09 2.62 -7.04
N SER A 72 6.94 1.47 -6.39
CA SER A 72 6.32 1.37 -5.07
C SER A 72 7.28 1.70 -3.92
N LEU A 73 8.58 1.58 -4.16
CA LEU A 73 9.62 1.84 -3.18
C LEU A 73 10.45 3.06 -3.62
N ASP A 74 10.72 3.96 -2.70
CA ASP A 74 11.62 5.09 -2.92
C ASP A 74 13.06 4.58 -3.05
N PRO A 75 13.77 4.87 -4.17
CA PRO A 75 15.09 4.34 -4.44
C PRO A 75 16.20 4.82 -3.48
N VAL A 76 15.98 5.92 -2.76
CA VAL A 76 17.00 6.53 -1.87
C VAL A 76 16.92 6.03 -0.43
N TYR A 77 15.91 5.26 -0.08
CA TYR A 77 15.76 4.65 1.25
C TYR A 77 15.90 3.13 1.18
N ARG A 78 16.34 2.52 2.29
CA ARG A 78 16.42 1.06 2.40
C ARG A 78 15.03 0.45 2.43
N VAL A 79 14.90 -0.73 1.85
CA VAL A 79 13.63 -1.45 1.76
C VAL A 79 13.00 -1.68 3.13
N GLY A 80 13.79 -2.17 4.09
CA GLY A 80 13.31 -2.44 5.44
C GLY A 80 12.85 -1.19 6.18
N ASP A 81 13.53 -0.07 6.00
CA ASP A 81 13.17 1.18 6.68
C ASP A 81 11.81 1.70 6.19
N GLN A 82 11.52 1.60 4.89
CA GLN A 82 10.24 2.00 4.31
C GLN A 82 9.09 1.12 4.82
N ILE A 83 9.31 -0.19 4.93
CA ILE A 83 8.29 -1.11 5.46
C ILE A 83 8.04 -0.85 6.95
N VAL A 84 9.11 -0.61 7.73
CA VAL A 84 9.02 -0.25 9.15
C VAL A 84 8.25 1.05 9.35
N GLU A 85 8.49 2.06 8.51
CA GLU A 85 7.76 3.33 8.56
C GLU A 85 6.26 3.11 8.38
N GLY A 86 5.84 2.39 7.32
CA GLY A 86 4.45 2.06 7.09
C GLY A 86 3.82 1.30 8.26
N LEU A 87 4.54 0.34 8.85
CA LEU A 87 4.03 -0.43 9.98
C LEU A 87 3.88 0.44 11.25
N THR A 88 4.84 1.32 11.53
CA THR A 88 4.81 2.18 12.72
C THR A 88 3.80 3.32 12.64
N GLN A 89 3.35 3.70 11.44
CA GLN A 89 2.26 4.67 11.28
C GLN A 89 0.92 4.14 11.81
N HIS A 90 0.68 2.85 11.68
CA HIS A 90 -0.61 2.24 12.03
C HIS A 90 -0.57 1.43 13.33
N ALA A 91 0.60 0.88 13.69
CA ALA A 91 0.77 0.11 14.91
C ALA A 91 1.53 0.91 15.98
N LYS A 92 1.01 0.88 17.21
CA LYS A 92 1.68 1.50 18.37
C LYS A 92 2.84 0.61 18.88
N ILE A 93 3.84 0.38 18.03
CA ILE A 93 5.01 -0.45 18.34
C ILE A 93 6.31 0.35 18.16
N SER A 94 7.35 -0.07 18.87
CA SER A 94 8.67 0.51 18.69
C SER A 94 9.29 0.15 17.35
N LYS A 95 10.18 0.99 16.80
CA LYS A 95 10.92 0.68 15.57
C LYS A 95 11.67 -0.66 15.64
N LYS A 96 12.18 -1.04 16.83
CA LYS A 96 12.85 -2.32 17.05
C LYS A 96 11.89 -3.50 16.86
N GLN A 97 10.70 -3.40 17.45
CA GLN A 97 9.67 -4.43 17.27
C GLN A 97 9.17 -4.51 15.82
N ALA A 98 8.93 -3.35 15.18
CA ALA A 98 8.55 -3.30 13.78
C ALA A 98 9.60 -3.96 12.87
N LYS A 99 10.90 -3.66 13.07
CA LYS A 99 11.99 -4.30 12.33
C LYS A 99 11.95 -5.82 12.45
N GLN A 100 11.78 -6.34 13.67
CA GLN A 100 11.72 -7.77 13.90
C GLN A 100 10.53 -8.41 13.17
N GLN A 101 9.34 -7.81 13.27
CA GLN A 101 8.14 -8.27 12.56
C GLN A 101 8.31 -8.26 11.04
N VAL A 102 8.94 -7.22 10.49
CA VAL A 102 9.23 -7.14 9.05
C VAL A 102 10.15 -8.27 8.60
N ILE A 103 11.23 -8.55 9.33
CA ILE A 103 12.16 -9.62 9.01
C ILE A 103 11.48 -10.99 9.10
N GLU A 104 10.67 -11.22 10.13
CA GLU A 104 9.87 -12.43 10.27
C GLU A 104 8.86 -12.61 9.13
N LEU A 105 8.18 -11.53 8.73
CA LEU A 105 7.23 -11.54 7.60
C LEU A 105 7.95 -11.86 6.29
N MET A 106 9.11 -11.24 6.03
CA MET A 106 9.94 -11.56 4.87
C MET A 106 10.32 -13.05 4.84
N GLY A 107 10.65 -13.62 6.00
CA GLY A 107 10.92 -15.06 6.13
C GLY A 107 9.71 -15.92 5.79
N LYS A 108 8.53 -15.58 6.29
CA LYS A 108 7.26 -16.26 5.97
C LYS A 108 6.91 -16.20 4.49
N LEU A 109 7.26 -15.11 3.82
CA LEU A 109 7.11 -14.93 2.38
C LEU A 109 8.23 -15.60 1.55
N HIS A 110 9.09 -16.39 2.19
CA HIS A 110 10.21 -17.09 1.56
C HIS A 110 11.22 -16.16 0.86
N ILE A 111 11.33 -14.90 1.31
CA ILE A 111 12.34 -13.98 0.82
C ILE A 111 13.73 -14.48 1.29
N PRO A 112 14.69 -14.74 0.40
CA PRO A 112 15.99 -15.27 0.78
C PRO A 112 16.80 -14.24 1.56
N LYS A 113 17.41 -14.65 2.68
CA LYS A 113 18.24 -13.79 3.54
C LYS A 113 17.53 -12.49 3.95
N PRO A 114 16.43 -12.55 4.71
CA PRO A 114 15.58 -11.39 5.03
C PRO A 114 16.37 -10.22 5.63
N ASP A 115 17.31 -10.48 6.55
CA ASP A 115 18.14 -9.44 7.17
C ASP A 115 18.98 -8.67 6.13
N ARG A 116 19.49 -9.36 5.12
CA ARG A 116 20.23 -8.72 4.02
C ARG A 116 19.31 -7.89 3.15
N VAL A 117 18.16 -8.43 2.74
CA VAL A 117 17.15 -7.74 1.94
C VAL A 117 16.65 -6.50 2.66
N PHE A 118 16.41 -6.59 3.96
CA PHE A 118 16.03 -5.45 4.80
C PHE A 118 16.98 -4.26 4.67
N GLN A 119 18.29 -4.50 4.57
CA GLN A 119 19.33 -3.47 4.49
C GLN A 119 19.59 -2.96 3.06
N GLN A 120 19.06 -3.63 2.06
CA GLN A 120 19.27 -3.27 0.65
C GLN A 120 18.41 -2.09 0.22
N TYR A 121 18.86 -1.39 -0.81
CA TYR A 121 18.08 -0.40 -1.53
C TYR A 121 17.27 -1.06 -2.65
N PRO A 122 16.15 -0.47 -3.09
CA PRO A 122 15.31 -1.05 -4.14
C PRO A 122 16.05 -1.43 -5.43
N HIS A 123 17.04 -0.65 -5.84
CA HIS A 123 17.85 -0.95 -7.04
C HIS A 123 18.74 -2.19 -6.89
N GLN A 124 19.00 -2.65 -5.66
CA GLN A 124 19.81 -3.85 -5.38
C GLN A 124 18.97 -5.13 -5.36
N LEU A 125 17.64 -5.03 -5.45
CA LEU A 125 16.74 -6.18 -5.49
C LEU A 125 16.56 -6.69 -6.93
N SER A 126 16.41 -8.01 -7.08
CA SER A 126 15.93 -8.59 -8.33
C SER A 126 14.46 -8.25 -8.59
N GLY A 127 14.03 -8.33 -9.85
CA GLY A 127 12.65 -8.00 -10.22
C GLY A 127 11.58 -8.79 -9.46
N GLY A 128 11.87 -10.04 -9.10
CA GLY A 128 10.95 -10.89 -8.34
C GLY A 128 10.93 -10.62 -6.83
N LEU A 129 11.83 -9.78 -6.31
CA LEU A 129 11.89 -9.40 -4.90
C LEU A 129 11.35 -7.99 -4.63
N LYS A 130 10.98 -7.27 -5.67
CA LYS A 130 10.35 -5.96 -5.61
C LYS A 130 8.83 -6.13 -5.65
#